data_4dd41d6ac8008746a09d3906df28031d
#
_entry.id   4dd41d6ac8008746a09d3906df28031d
#
_cell.length_a   1.000
_cell.length_b   1.000
_cell.length_c   1.000
_cell.angle_alpha   90.00
_cell.angle_beta   90.00
_cell.angle_gamma   90.00
#
_symmetry.space_group_name_H-M   'P 1'
#
loop_
_entity.id
_entity.type
_entity.pdbx_description
1 polymer ?
#
loop_
_entity_poly.entity_id
_entity_poly.type
_entity_poly.pdbx_seq_one_letter_code
_entity_poly.pdbx_strand_id
1 'polypeptide(L)'
;MRRTAVAVLAAVMTLAVVPPAASASADGPVVSTDKGAVRGKVTERVRTFGSIPFAAAPVGANRWRDPQPVTAWRGVRDATTPAPACAQTSQLGQPASETEDCLYLNVTTPAQRSHRTRPVMVWIHGGGFTAGAASMYDPSWLAANNDAVVVTVNYRLGVFGFFGHPGLPGSGAFGLADQQAALRWVQRNARAFGGDARNVTVFGESAGGLSVCAQLASPRAAGLFAKAIIQSGPCGLTLPSFTTPGEFTGVWRSRADTEKAGTGTLGCADLACLRAKPVAELLTVHEQFASPSYDTAVLPIDPVIAQRTGRIHRVPTLVGSTHDEMTLFAPLFWPQPIPESAYGDQLAWIFGADAGEVAARYPVNGNDDARDEIARVLTDRSWACTSQTTRAELGRYTRVSGYEFADPDVPMIFPGFPPFPDYGAYHGSELLMLFDLGQTLTPAQRQVSDYVIAEWGRFARTGDPGWRAPVQSLAPGAIGGTDFALDHQCGFWSSIL
;
A
#
# COMPACT_ATOMS: atom_id res chain seq x y z
N MET A 1 37.94 68.70 -54.83
CA MET A 1 38.76 67.65 -54.21
C MET A 1 38.12 67.20 -52.90
N ARG A 2 37.35 66.13 -52.89
CA ARG A 2 36.71 65.58 -51.69
C ARG A 2 37.35 64.20 -51.46
N ARG A 3 38.01 64.02 -50.34
CA ARG A 3 38.60 62.77 -49.90
C ARG A 3 37.54 61.97 -49.09
N THR A 4 37.14 60.84 -49.59
CA THR A 4 36.25 59.87 -48.92
C THR A 4 37.13 58.98 -48.03
N ALA A 5 36.85 58.99 -46.72
CA ALA A 5 37.46 58.06 -45.76
C ALA A 5 36.60 56.79 -45.68
N VAL A 6 37.20 55.65 -45.94
CA VAL A 6 36.60 54.30 -45.72
C VAL A 6 36.93 53.86 -44.32
N ALA A 7 35.90 53.66 -43.47
CA ALA A 7 36.03 53.09 -42.16
C ALA A 7 35.88 51.57 -42.26
N VAL A 8 36.91 50.82 -41.85
CA VAL A 8 36.91 49.35 -41.72
C VAL A 8 36.38 48.99 -40.35
N LEU A 9 35.20 48.39 -40.29
CA LEU A 9 34.67 47.81 -39.06
C LEU A 9 35.24 46.41 -38.87
N ALA A 10 36.08 46.24 -37.85
CA ALA A 10 36.56 44.93 -37.39
C ALA A 10 35.49 44.32 -36.48
N ALA A 11 34.83 43.26 -36.94
CA ALA A 11 33.93 42.46 -36.11
C ALA A 11 34.73 41.51 -35.24
N VAL A 12 34.74 41.75 -33.91
CA VAL A 12 35.30 40.82 -32.90
C VAL A 12 34.22 39.74 -32.66
N MET A 13 34.42 38.53 -33.18
CA MET A 13 33.68 37.35 -32.80
C MET A 13 34.14 36.87 -31.40
N THR A 14 33.33 37.14 -30.39
CA THR A 14 33.46 36.50 -29.08
C THR A 14 32.94 35.07 -29.20
N LEU A 15 33.82 34.08 -29.22
CA LEU A 15 33.46 32.67 -28.99
C LEU A 15 32.99 32.53 -27.57
N ALA A 16 31.66 32.34 -27.40
CA ALA A 16 31.11 31.90 -26.13
C ALA A 16 31.57 30.46 -25.88
N VAL A 17 32.47 30.27 -24.92
CA VAL A 17 32.80 28.95 -24.38
C VAL A 17 31.61 28.46 -23.61
N VAL A 18 30.82 27.56 -24.25
CA VAL A 18 29.77 26.79 -23.56
C VAL A 18 30.48 25.85 -22.58
N PRO A 19 30.26 25.97 -21.25
CA PRO A 19 30.84 25.01 -20.34
C PRO A 19 30.34 23.63 -20.68
N PRO A 20 31.16 22.57 -20.63
CA PRO A 20 30.69 21.21 -20.86
C PRO A 20 29.59 20.94 -19.84
N ALA A 21 28.43 20.42 -20.33
CA ALA A 21 27.37 19.92 -19.46
C ALA A 21 28.02 18.97 -18.45
N ALA A 22 27.87 19.26 -17.16
CA ALA A 22 28.37 18.43 -16.09
C ALA A 22 27.88 17.00 -16.33
N SER A 23 28.75 16.13 -16.76
CA SER A 23 28.53 14.70 -16.84
C SER A 23 28.08 14.27 -15.43
N ALA A 24 26.84 13.85 -15.26
CA ALA A 24 26.38 13.23 -14.02
C ALA A 24 27.41 12.15 -13.67
N SER A 25 28.07 12.29 -12.52
CA SER A 25 29.21 11.46 -12.15
C SER A 25 28.84 9.99 -12.22
N ALA A 26 29.61 9.19 -12.94
CA ALA A 26 29.51 7.74 -13.03
C ALA A 26 29.73 7.02 -11.68
N ASP A 27 29.76 7.73 -10.55
CA ASP A 27 30.30 7.32 -9.25
C ASP A 27 29.24 6.97 -8.18
N GLY A 28 28.01 6.60 -8.59
CA GLY A 28 27.01 6.10 -7.66
C GLY A 28 27.41 4.75 -7.04
N PRO A 29 26.87 4.40 -5.83
CA PRO A 29 27.18 3.14 -5.17
C PRO A 29 26.75 1.96 -6.04
N VAL A 30 27.65 0.98 -6.22
CA VAL A 30 27.37 -0.25 -6.95
C VAL A 30 27.18 -1.41 -5.95
N VAL A 31 26.10 -2.19 -6.13
CA VAL A 31 25.79 -3.37 -5.34
C VAL A 31 25.57 -4.56 -6.28
N SER A 32 26.16 -5.71 -5.95
CA SER A 32 25.95 -6.96 -6.69
C SER A 32 24.77 -7.72 -6.13
N THR A 33 23.76 -7.99 -6.97
CA THR A 33 22.63 -8.86 -6.67
C THR A 33 22.87 -10.26 -7.23
N ASP A 34 21.97 -11.21 -6.91
CA ASP A 34 21.99 -12.58 -7.44
C ASP A 34 21.83 -12.66 -8.98
N LYS A 35 21.42 -11.54 -9.63
CA LYS A 35 21.18 -11.49 -11.09
C LYS A 35 22.15 -10.58 -11.83
N GLY A 36 22.85 -9.69 -11.13
CA GLY A 36 23.80 -8.75 -11.72
C GLY A 36 24.00 -7.54 -10.82
N ALA A 37 24.96 -6.68 -11.19
CA ALA A 37 25.25 -5.47 -10.44
C ALA A 37 24.28 -4.33 -10.79
N VAL A 38 23.95 -3.51 -9.79
CA VAL A 38 23.11 -2.32 -9.91
C VAL A 38 23.83 -1.10 -9.36
N ARG A 39 23.67 0.06 -10.02
CA ARG A 39 24.19 1.33 -9.59
C ARG A 39 23.06 2.23 -9.13
N GLY A 40 23.11 2.69 -7.88
CA GLY A 40 22.15 3.60 -7.29
C GLY A 40 22.64 5.03 -7.18
N LYS A 41 21.89 5.83 -6.43
CA LYS A 41 22.22 7.19 -6.01
C LYS A 41 22.63 7.20 -4.54
N VAL A 42 23.32 8.26 -4.14
CA VAL A 42 23.62 8.55 -2.74
C VAL A 42 23.27 10.00 -2.44
N THR A 43 22.63 10.21 -1.31
CA THR A 43 22.39 11.51 -0.68
C THR A 43 23.17 11.56 0.64
N GLU A 44 23.09 12.68 1.36
CA GLU A 44 23.69 12.78 2.69
C GLU A 44 23.13 11.72 3.68
N ARG A 45 21.89 11.29 3.50
CA ARG A 45 21.17 10.41 4.44
C ARG A 45 21.11 8.96 4.00
N VAL A 46 20.88 8.74 2.70
CA VAL A 46 20.57 7.40 2.18
C VAL A 46 21.26 7.11 0.85
N ARG A 47 21.37 5.82 0.56
CA ARG A 47 21.65 5.26 -0.77
C ARG A 47 20.34 4.66 -1.28
N THR A 48 19.95 5.00 -2.51
CA THR A 48 18.75 4.51 -3.15
C THR A 48 19.08 3.74 -4.42
N PHE A 49 18.36 2.66 -4.65
CA PHE A 49 18.48 1.81 -5.83
C PHE A 49 17.04 1.52 -6.33
N GLY A 50 16.69 2.07 -7.47
CA GLY A 50 15.35 1.94 -8.07
C GLY A 50 15.32 0.96 -9.23
N SER A 51 14.14 0.57 -9.66
CA SER A 51 13.90 -0.28 -10.83
C SER A 51 14.72 -1.57 -10.86
N ILE A 52 14.88 -2.24 -9.70
CA ILE A 52 15.55 -3.54 -9.65
C ILE A 52 14.53 -4.62 -9.97
N PRO A 53 14.68 -5.42 -11.05
CA PRO A 53 13.71 -6.44 -11.40
C PRO A 53 13.81 -7.62 -10.42
N PHE A 54 12.69 -8.01 -9.83
CA PHE A 54 12.60 -9.20 -8.99
C PHE A 54 11.95 -10.39 -9.72
N ALA A 55 11.24 -10.13 -10.82
CA ALA A 55 10.69 -11.10 -11.73
C ALA A 55 10.81 -10.64 -13.19
N ALA A 56 10.69 -11.57 -14.14
CA ALA A 56 10.62 -11.24 -15.56
C ALA A 56 9.31 -10.49 -15.87
N ALA A 57 9.32 -9.66 -16.92
CA ALA A 57 8.16 -8.91 -17.35
C ALA A 57 6.95 -9.83 -17.58
N PRO A 58 5.78 -9.55 -16.96
CA PRO A 58 4.58 -10.39 -17.07
C PRO A 58 3.77 -10.06 -18.33
N VAL A 59 4.45 -9.98 -19.48
CA VAL A 59 3.89 -9.61 -20.78
C VAL A 59 3.63 -10.83 -21.67
N GLY A 60 2.70 -10.73 -22.60
CA GLY A 60 2.42 -11.75 -23.60
C GLY A 60 2.12 -13.12 -22.97
N ALA A 61 2.94 -14.13 -23.23
CA ALA A 61 2.77 -15.48 -22.67
C ALA A 61 2.91 -15.54 -21.14
N ASN A 62 3.54 -14.55 -20.52
CA ASN A 62 3.68 -14.45 -19.06
C ASN A 62 2.51 -13.72 -18.39
N ARG A 63 1.65 -13.04 -19.17
CA ARG A 63 0.42 -12.44 -18.63
C ARG A 63 -0.42 -13.53 -17.96
N TRP A 64 -0.85 -13.30 -16.70
CA TRP A 64 -1.58 -14.26 -15.86
C TRP A 64 -0.85 -15.59 -15.65
N ARG A 65 0.46 -15.49 -15.41
CA ARG A 65 1.27 -16.57 -14.84
C ARG A 65 1.89 -16.16 -13.53
N ASP A 66 2.29 -17.13 -12.72
CA ASP A 66 3.16 -16.88 -11.58
C ASP A 66 4.41 -16.12 -12.05
N PRO A 67 5.00 -15.23 -11.22
CA PRO A 67 6.19 -14.48 -11.60
C PRO A 67 7.34 -15.39 -12.00
N GLN A 68 7.91 -15.13 -13.19
CA GLN A 68 8.99 -15.92 -13.77
C GLN A 68 10.36 -15.38 -13.35
N PRO A 69 11.41 -16.20 -13.30
CA PRO A 69 12.76 -15.76 -12.94
C PRO A 69 13.30 -14.69 -13.88
N VAL A 70 13.98 -13.69 -13.33
CA VAL A 70 14.74 -12.69 -14.10
C VAL A 70 15.95 -13.36 -14.76
N THR A 71 16.20 -13.00 -16.02
CA THR A 71 17.46 -13.34 -16.70
C THR A 71 18.61 -12.53 -16.11
N ALA A 72 19.69 -13.20 -15.74
CA ALA A 72 20.88 -12.50 -15.23
C ALA A 72 21.47 -11.58 -16.31
N TRP A 73 21.98 -10.43 -15.89
CA TRP A 73 22.60 -9.46 -16.78
C TRP A 73 24.09 -9.31 -16.52
N ARG A 74 24.82 -8.91 -17.56
CA ARG A 74 26.23 -8.55 -17.46
C ARG A 74 26.41 -7.04 -17.30
N GLY A 75 27.50 -6.62 -16.70
CA GLY A 75 27.78 -5.21 -16.44
C GLY A 75 26.95 -4.65 -15.27
N VAL A 76 26.87 -3.33 -15.19
CA VAL A 76 26.18 -2.60 -14.13
C VAL A 76 24.91 -1.97 -14.70
N ARG A 77 23.74 -2.41 -14.21
CA ARG A 77 22.44 -1.83 -14.55
C ARG A 77 22.26 -0.50 -13.82
N ASP A 78 21.76 0.50 -14.52
CA ASP A 78 21.36 1.76 -13.90
C ASP A 78 20.11 1.53 -13.02
N ALA A 79 20.23 1.90 -11.77
CA ALA A 79 19.16 1.85 -10.74
C ALA A 79 19.01 3.23 -10.07
N THR A 80 19.18 4.30 -10.83
CA THR A 80 19.07 5.68 -10.33
C THR A 80 17.66 6.25 -10.42
N THR A 81 16.74 5.59 -11.13
CA THR A 81 15.33 5.98 -11.27
C THR A 81 14.41 4.98 -10.57
N PRO A 82 13.32 5.45 -9.94
CA PRO A 82 12.32 4.56 -9.34
C PRO A 82 11.64 3.65 -10.38
N ALA A 83 11.03 2.56 -9.88
CA ALA A 83 10.27 1.65 -10.70
C ALA A 83 9.03 2.31 -11.33
N PRO A 84 8.68 1.99 -12.59
CA PRO A 84 7.43 2.44 -13.21
C PRO A 84 6.23 1.79 -12.50
N ALA A 85 5.08 2.49 -12.47
CA ALA A 85 3.83 1.93 -11.99
C ALA A 85 3.35 0.78 -12.90
N CYS A 86 2.75 -0.25 -12.30
CA CYS A 86 2.06 -1.29 -13.06
C CYS A 86 0.84 -0.73 -13.81
N ALA A 87 0.36 -1.46 -14.81
CA ALA A 87 -0.83 -1.08 -15.58
C ALA A 87 -2.02 -0.85 -14.65
N GLN A 88 -2.61 0.35 -14.74
CA GLN A 88 -3.68 0.84 -13.87
C GLN A 88 -4.42 2.02 -14.51
N THR A 89 -5.66 2.26 -14.10
CA THR A 89 -6.41 3.48 -14.43
C THR A 89 -5.97 4.64 -13.53
N SER A 90 -6.31 5.88 -13.90
CA SER A 90 -6.04 7.03 -13.04
C SER A 90 -6.97 7.00 -11.82
N GLN A 91 -6.41 6.90 -10.62
CA GLN A 91 -7.15 6.86 -9.36
C GLN A 91 -6.34 7.49 -8.23
N LEU A 92 -7.01 8.04 -7.22
CA LEU A 92 -6.39 8.55 -5.99
C LEU A 92 -5.19 9.48 -6.26
N GLY A 93 -5.31 10.34 -7.29
CA GLY A 93 -4.23 11.24 -7.70
C GLY A 93 -3.07 10.56 -8.45
N GLN A 94 -3.15 9.25 -8.73
CA GLN A 94 -2.15 8.52 -9.50
C GLN A 94 -2.47 8.58 -11.00
N PRO A 95 -1.46 8.78 -11.86
CA PRO A 95 -1.66 8.75 -13.29
C PRO A 95 -1.94 7.32 -13.77
N ALA A 96 -2.70 7.21 -14.87
CA ALA A 96 -2.86 5.95 -15.58
C ALA A 96 -1.50 5.42 -16.08
N SER A 97 -1.39 4.10 -16.17
CA SER A 97 -0.23 3.41 -16.73
C SER A 97 -0.69 2.22 -17.56
N GLU A 98 -0.07 2.01 -18.72
CA GLU A 98 -0.24 0.80 -19.53
C GLU A 98 0.96 -0.15 -19.43
N THR A 99 1.85 0.08 -18.45
CA THR A 99 3.09 -0.68 -18.30
C THR A 99 2.84 -2.02 -17.61
N GLU A 100 2.91 -3.13 -18.35
CA GLU A 100 2.91 -4.46 -17.76
C GLU A 100 4.32 -4.87 -17.27
N ASP A 101 5.41 -4.38 -17.88
CA ASP A 101 6.79 -4.61 -17.39
C ASP A 101 7.06 -3.73 -16.16
N CYS A 102 6.54 -4.17 -15.03
CA CYS A 102 6.49 -3.41 -13.80
C CYS A 102 6.94 -4.17 -12.53
N LEU A 103 7.36 -5.42 -12.66
CA LEU A 103 7.76 -6.25 -11.51
C LEU A 103 9.16 -5.88 -11.00
N TYR A 104 9.24 -4.67 -10.51
CA TYR A 104 10.42 -4.03 -9.96
C TYR A 104 10.23 -3.64 -8.50
N LEU A 105 11.33 -3.51 -7.79
CA LEU A 105 11.38 -2.97 -6.44
C LEU A 105 12.44 -1.87 -6.34
N ASN A 106 12.31 -1.04 -5.28
CA ASN A 106 13.31 -0.05 -4.91
C ASN A 106 13.90 -0.42 -3.56
N VAL A 107 15.17 -0.12 -3.33
CA VAL A 107 15.86 -0.34 -2.06
C VAL A 107 16.42 0.99 -1.58
N THR A 108 16.09 1.36 -0.34
CA THR A 108 16.65 2.52 0.36
C THR A 108 17.38 2.03 1.60
N THR A 109 18.62 2.46 1.77
CA THR A 109 19.47 2.07 2.90
C THR A 109 20.27 3.28 3.39
N PRO A 110 20.62 3.40 4.69
CA PRO A 110 21.42 4.51 5.20
C PRO A 110 22.70 4.74 4.40
N ALA A 111 23.06 6.01 4.21
CA ALA A 111 24.29 6.39 3.49
C ALA A 111 25.54 5.80 4.14
N GLN A 112 25.58 5.82 5.46
CA GLN A 112 26.69 5.26 6.23
C GLN A 112 26.69 3.74 6.16
N ARG A 113 27.86 3.15 5.92
CA ARG A 113 28.04 1.70 6.02
C ARG A 113 28.07 1.29 7.50
N SER A 114 27.45 0.16 7.83
CA SER A 114 27.48 -0.44 9.15
C SER A 114 28.21 -1.78 9.10
N HIS A 115 28.93 -2.13 10.16
CA HIS A 115 29.48 -3.47 10.36
C HIS A 115 28.43 -4.47 10.87
N ARG A 116 27.29 -3.96 11.37
CA ARG A 116 26.16 -4.79 11.80
C ARG A 116 25.13 -4.87 10.67
N THR A 117 24.50 -6.01 10.54
CA THR A 117 23.36 -6.19 9.65
C THR A 117 22.14 -5.43 10.18
N ARG A 118 21.37 -4.85 9.28
CA ARG A 118 20.20 -4.00 9.55
C ARG A 118 18.90 -4.80 9.48
N PRO A 119 17.87 -4.43 10.22
CA PRO A 119 16.52 -4.94 9.94
C PRO A 119 16.12 -4.54 8.52
N VAL A 120 15.32 -5.37 7.88
CA VAL A 120 14.76 -5.11 6.55
C VAL A 120 13.26 -4.90 6.69
N MET A 121 12.75 -3.82 6.10
CA MET A 121 11.33 -3.53 6.07
C MET A 121 10.86 -3.56 4.61
N VAL A 122 9.84 -4.37 4.30
CA VAL A 122 9.32 -4.54 2.94
C VAL A 122 7.92 -3.95 2.88
N TRP A 123 7.79 -2.85 2.15
CA TRP A 123 6.55 -2.12 1.97
C TRP A 123 5.73 -2.67 0.80
N ILE A 124 4.47 -2.99 1.07
CA ILE A 124 3.45 -3.33 0.08
C ILE A 124 2.43 -2.19 0.06
N HIS A 125 2.33 -1.49 -1.05
CA HIS A 125 1.46 -0.33 -1.19
C HIS A 125 -0.03 -0.68 -1.21
N GLY A 126 -0.88 0.29 -0.85
CA GLY A 126 -2.33 0.25 -0.95
C GLY A 126 -2.85 0.60 -2.35
N GLY A 127 -4.08 1.11 -2.39
CA GLY A 127 -4.76 1.51 -3.62
C GLY A 127 -5.79 0.50 -4.13
N GLY A 128 -6.53 -0.17 -3.23
CA GLY A 128 -7.67 -1.03 -3.55
C GLY A 128 -7.36 -2.22 -4.45
N PHE A 129 -6.09 -2.65 -4.54
CA PHE A 129 -5.59 -3.63 -5.51
C PHE A 129 -5.70 -3.21 -6.98
N THR A 130 -6.10 -1.98 -7.27
CA THR A 130 -6.29 -1.46 -8.63
C THR A 130 -5.36 -0.31 -8.96
N ALA A 131 -4.78 0.36 -7.98
CA ALA A 131 -3.86 1.48 -8.17
C ALA A 131 -2.67 1.41 -7.21
N GLY A 132 -1.68 2.27 -7.46
CA GLY A 132 -0.51 2.44 -6.62
C GLY A 132 0.80 2.03 -7.27
N ALA A 133 1.91 2.44 -6.66
CA ALA A 133 3.26 2.10 -7.11
C ALA A 133 4.28 2.23 -5.97
N ALA A 134 5.33 1.43 -6.03
CA ALA A 134 6.46 1.50 -5.11
C ALA A 134 7.17 2.86 -5.12
N SER A 135 7.10 3.59 -6.23
CA SER A 135 7.73 4.90 -6.43
C SER A 135 7.01 6.06 -5.75
N MET A 136 5.79 5.84 -5.24
CA MET A 136 5.03 6.87 -4.53
C MET A 136 5.56 7.16 -3.12
N TYR A 137 6.33 6.25 -2.56
CA TYR A 137 6.73 6.26 -1.17
C TYR A 137 8.22 6.48 -1.05
N ASP A 138 8.64 7.65 -0.55
CA ASP A 138 10.05 7.89 -0.20
C ASP A 138 10.30 7.49 1.27
N PRO A 139 10.97 6.36 1.53
CA PRO A 139 11.22 5.87 2.86
C PRO A 139 12.54 6.40 3.45
N SER A 140 13.09 7.50 2.94
CA SER A 140 14.43 7.99 3.32
C SER A 140 14.54 8.27 4.81
N TRP A 141 13.50 8.88 5.42
CA TRP A 141 13.45 9.13 6.86
C TRP A 141 13.38 7.82 7.66
N LEU A 142 12.50 6.91 7.25
CA LEU A 142 12.34 5.61 7.91
C LEU A 142 13.65 4.80 7.86
N ALA A 143 14.33 4.78 6.70
CA ALA A 143 15.59 4.06 6.54
C ALA A 143 16.72 4.69 7.36
N ALA A 144 16.90 6.02 7.27
CA ALA A 144 18.02 6.72 7.90
C ALA A 144 17.90 6.71 9.44
N ASN A 145 16.71 7.05 9.98
CA ASN A 145 16.52 7.21 11.41
C ASN A 145 16.49 5.85 12.16
N ASN A 146 16.20 4.76 11.45
CA ASN A 146 16.16 3.42 12.05
C ASN A 146 17.37 2.54 11.77
N ASP A 147 18.36 3.04 11.02
CA ASP A 147 19.45 2.21 10.51
C ASP A 147 18.91 0.92 9.87
N ALA A 148 17.88 1.06 8.99
CA ALA A 148 17.14 -0.03 8.36
C ALA A 148 17.33 -0.04 6.84
N VAL A 149 17.19 -1.21 6.23
CA VAL A 149 17.00 -1.35 4.78
C VAL A 149 15.49 -1.36 4.51
N VAL A 150 14.99 -0.42 3.72
CA VAL A 150 13.59 -0.36 3.33
C VAL A 150 13.47 -0.71 1.86
N VAL A 151 12.57 -1.64 1.54
CA VAL A 151 12.28 -2.11 0.18
C VAL A 151 10.82 -1.79 -0.14
N THR A 152 10.57 -1.01 -1.20
CA THR A 152 9.22 -0.79 -1.70
C THR A 152 9.00 -1.62 -2.96
N VAL A 153 7.85 -2.31 -3.08
CA VAL A 153 7.64 -3.30 -4.14
C VAL A 153 6.41 -2.97 -4.98
N ASN A 154 6.53 -3.14 -6.29
CA ASN A 154 5.38 -3.20 -7.18
C ASN A 154 4.79 -4.61 -7.20
N TYR A 155 3.53 -4.72 -7.54
CA TYR A 155 2.85 -5.97 -7.84
C TYR A 155 1.75 -5.70 -8.88
N ARG A 156 1.36 -6.70 -9.66
CA ARG A 156 0.29 -6.56 -10.65
C ARG A 156 -1.04 -6.24 -9.98
N LEU A 157 -1.81 -5.38 -10.62
CA LEU A 157 -3.03 -4.78 -10.10
C LEU A 157 -4.25 -5.19 -10.94
N GLY A 158 -5.44 -5.08 -10.36
CA GLY A 158 -6.71 -5.28 -11.03
C GLY A 158 -6.75 -6.51 -11.94
N VAL A 159 -7.21 -6.34 -13.15
CA VAL A 159 -7.29 -7.42 -14.16
C VAL A 159 -5.95 -8.13 -14.43
N PHE A 160 -4.81 -7.46 -14.26
CA PHE A 160 -3.50 -8.08 -14.47
C PHE A 160 -3.02 -8.90 -13.27
N GLY A 161 -3.43 -8.51 -12.06
CA GLY A 161 -3.03 -9.15 -10.80
C GLY A 161 -4.01 -10.15 -10.23
N PHE A 162 -5.31 -9.96 -10.50
CA PHE A 162 -6.38 -10.67 -9.80
C PHE A 162 -7.46 -11.23 -10.74
N PHE A 163 -7.20 -11.28 -12.03
CA PHE A 163 -8.08 -11.91 -13.02
C PHE A 163 -8.23 -13.41 -12.77
N GLY A 164 -9.44 -13.92 -12.94
CA GLY A 164 -9.76 -15.35 -12.84
C GLY A 164 -10.28 -15.92 -14.15
N HIS A 165 -9.87 -17.17 -14.46
CA HIS A 165 -10.39 -17.94 -15.58
C HIS A 165 -10.11 -19.41 -15.32
N PRO A 166 -11.04 -20.37 -15.63
CA PRO A 166 -10.86 -21.79 -15.34
C PRO A 166 -9.58 -22.41 -15.91
N GLY A 167 -9.03 -21.84 -16.99
CA GLY A 167 -7.75 -22.26 -17.59
C GLY A 167 -6.50 -21.69 -16.90
N LEU A 168 -6.62 -20.90 -15.82
CA LEU A 168 -5.50 -20.26 -15.13
C LEU A 168 -5.26 -20.91 -13.76
N PRO A 169 -4.13 -21.61 -13.55
CA PRO A 169 -3.85 -22.23 -12.24
C PRO A 169 -3.77 -21.26 -11.07
N GLY A 170 -3.38 -20.01 -11.34
CA GLY A 170 -3.22 -18.93 -10.35
C GLY A 170 -4.36 -17.92 -10.31
N SER A 171 -5.56 -18.26 -10.83
CA SER A 171 -6.72 -17.38 -10.89
C SER A 171 -6.90 -16.53 -9.63
N GLY A 172 -6.95 -15.20 -9.80
CA GLY A 172 -7.21 -14.25 -8.73
C GLY A 172 -6.06 -14.01 -7.72
N ALA A 173 -4.85 -14.56 -7.94
CA ALA A 173 -3.78 -14.46 -6.95
C ALA A 173 -2.39 -14.10 -7.51
N PHE A 174 -2.30 -13.61 -8.75
CA PHE A 174 -1.00 -13.30 -9.38
C PHE A 174 -0.30 -12.12 -8.68
N GLY A 175 -1.02 -11.09 -8.25
CA GLY A 175 -0.47 -9.97 -7.48
C GLY A 175 0.10 -10.43 -6.14
N LEU A 176 -0.56 -11.35 -5.43
CA LEU A 176 -0.02 -11.94 -4.20
C LEU A 176 1.24 -12.78 -4.47
N ALA A 177 1.28 -13.49 -5.60
CA ALA A 177 2.46 -14.26 -6.02
C ALA A 177 3.64 -13.34 -6.35
N ASP A 178 3.40 -12.15 -6.92
CA ASP A 178 4.41 -11.13 -7.19
C ASP A 178 5.04 -10.62 -5.89
N GLN A 179 4.22 -10.32 -4.87
CA GLN A 179 4.68 -9.91 -3.54
C GLN A 179 5.57 -10.99 -2.91
N GLN A 180 5.20 -12.28 -3.05
CA GLN A 180 6.04 -13.39 -2.59
C GLN A 180 7.35 -13.50 -3.37
N ALA A 181 7.34 -13.21 -4.66
CA ALA A 181 8.57 -13.19 -5.46
C ALA A 181 9.50 -12.06 -5.02
N ALA A 182 8.96 -10.88 -4.70
CA ALA A 182 9.72 -9.77 -4.13
C ALA A 182 10.30 -10.13 -2.75
N LEU A 183 9.52 -10.74 -1.86
CA LEU A 183 10.01 -11.24 -0.56
C LEU A 183 11.13 -12.29 -0.73
N ARG A 184 10.99 -13.22 -1.69
CA ARG A 184 12.07 -14.18 -2.02
C ARG A 184 13.31 -13.49 -2.58
N TRP A 185 13.14 -12.42 -3.35
CA TRP A 185 14.26 -11.59 -3.80
C TRP A 185 14.97 -10.95 -2.60
N VAL A 186 14.23 -10.40 -1.64
CA VAL A 186 14.78 -9.84 -0.39
C VAL A 186 15.58 -10.89 0.37
N GLN A 187 15.07 -12.11 0.52
CA GLN A 187 15.79 -13.21 1.19
C GLN A 187 17.16 -13.49 0.56
N ARG A 188 17.27 -13.41 -0.77
CA ARG A 188 18.53 -13.67 -1.47
C ARG A 188 19.48 -12.47 -1.47
N ASN A 189 18.96 -11.23 -1.47
CA ASN A 189 19.74 -10.05 -1.79
C ASN A 189 19.92 -9.05 -0.62
N ALA A 190 19.15 -9.14 0.46
CA ALA A 190 19.17 -8.18 1.57
C ALA A 190 20.59 -7.90 2.09
N ARG A 191 21.42 -8.95 2.22
CA ARG A 191 22.80 -8.86 2.71
C ARG A 191 23.67 -7.94 1.84
N ALA A 192 23.45 -7.94 0.52
CA ALA A 192 24.21 -7.08 -0.39
C ALA A 192 23.96 -5.58 -0.12
N PHE A 193 22.79 -5.25 0.41
CA PHE A 193 22.40 -3.90 0.80
C PHE A 193 22.64 -3.61 2.29
N GLY A 194 23.25 -4.56 3.04
CA GLY A 194 23.54 -4.44 4.46
C GLY A 194 22.41 -4.90 5.40
N GLY A 195 21.35 -5.55 4.85
CA GLY A 195 20.23 -6.07 5.61
C GLY A 195 20.43 -7.50 6.13
N ASP A 196 19.68 -7.88 7.17
CA ASP A 196 19.56 -9.26 7.68
C ASP A 196 18.32 -9.92 7.10
N ALA A 197 18.49 -10.89 6.21
CA ALA A 197 17.40 -11.66 5.61
C ALA A 197 16.57 -12.45 6.65
N ARG A 198 17.11 -12.71 7.85
CA ARG A 198 16.39 -13.37 8.94
C ARG A 198 15.53 -12.38 9.75
N ASN A 199 15.73 -11.07 9.55
CA ASN A 199 15.05 -10.02 10.28
C ASN A 199 14.25 -9.12 9.32
N VAL A 200 13.34 -9.73 8.56
CA VAL A 200 12.45 -9.06 7.60
C VAL A 200 11.12 -8.77 8.26
N THR A 201 10.65 -7.53 8.18
CA THR A 201 9.29 -7.11 8.53
C THR A 201 8.56 -6.77 7.24
N VAL A 202 7.45 -7.46 6.96
CA VAL A 202 6.52 -7.07 5.89
C VAL A 202 5.51 -6.08 6.46
N PHE A 203 5.26 -4.99 5.76
CA PHE A 203 4.27 -4.01 6.19
C PHE A 203 3.55 -3.39 4.99
N GLY A 204 2.32 -2.95 5.20
CA GLY A 204 1.50 -2.36 4.16
C GLY A 204 0.26 -1.71 4.73
N GLU A 205 -0.30 -0.79 3.97
CA GLU A 205 -1.50 -0.03 4.31
C GLU A 205 -2.62 -0.37 3.33
N SER A 206 -3.90 -0.35 3.81
CA SER A 206 -5.08 -0.59 2.97
C SER A 206 -5.02 -1.95 2.28
N ALA A 207 -5.09 -2.00 0.94
CA ALA A 207 -4.86 -3.22 0.15
C ALA A 207 -3.49 -3.86 0.43
N GLY A 208 -2.46 -3.05 0.79
CA GLY A 208 -1.17 -3.55 1.26
C GLY A 208 -1.27 -4.23 2.64
N GLY A 209 -2.06 -3.69 3.57
CA GLY A 209 -2.38 -4.32 4.86
C GLY A 209 -3.14 -5.64 4.69
N LEU A 210 -4.13 -5.66 3.80
CA LEU A 210 -4.82 -6.90 3.39
C LEU A 210 -3.84 -7.88 2.74
N SER A 211 -2.91 -7.41 1.90
CA SER A 211 -1.85 -8.26 1.36
C SER A 211 -1.01 -8.90 2.47
N VAL A 212 -0.68 -8.16 3.53
CA VAL A 212 0.03 -8.72 4.70
C VAL A 212 -0.81 -9.83 5.35
N CYS A 213 -2.14 -9.66 5.49
CA CYS A 213 -3.03 -10.73 5.95
C CYS A 213 -2.94 -11.98 5.06
N ALA A 214 -2.97 -11.80 3.73
CA ALA A 214 -2.81 -12.91 2.79
C ALA A 214 -1.44 -13.60 2.92
N GLN A 215 -0.36 -12.84 3.11
CA GLN A 215 0.97 -13.41 3.32
C GLN A 215 1.06 -14.17 4.66
N LEU A 216 0.41 -13.69 5.72
CA LEU A 216 0.31 -14.42 6.99
C LEU A 216 -0.40 -15.76 6.84
N ALA A 217 -1.45 -15.83 5.98
CA ALA A 217 -2.23 -17.04 5.73
C ALA A 217 -1.63 -17.98 4.64
N SER A 218 -0.62 -17.51 3.88
CA SER A 218 -0.08 -18.25 2.74
C SER A 218 1.07 -19.18 3.11
N PRO A 219 0.95 -20.50 2.94
CA PRO A 219 2.08 -21.41 3.18
C PRO A 219 3.32 -21.11 2.31
N ARG A 220 3.13 -20.53 1.11
CA ARG A 220 4.22 -20.14 0.21
C ARG A 220 5.05 -18.97 0.72
N ALA A 221 4.57 -18.25 1.72
CA ALA A 221 5.28 -17.14 2.37
C ALA A 221 6.07 -17.57 3.62
N ALA A 222 6.05 -18.86 3.96
CA ALA A 222 6.77 -19.41 5.10
C ALA A 222 8.27 -19.06 5.07
N GLY A 223 8.77 -18.45 6.16
CA GLY A 223 10.16 -18.06 6.32
C GLY A 223 10.61 -16.84 5.50
N LEU A 224 9.70 -16.18 4.75
CA LEU A 224 10.04 -14.99 3.97
C LEU A 224 10.10 -13.72 4.81
N PHE A 225 9.44 -13.69 5.96
CA PHE A 225 9.46 -12.59 6.93
C PHE A 225 9.38 -13.13 8.36
N ALA A 226 9.82 -12.31 9.30
CA ALA A 226 9.86 -12.61 10.72
C ALA A 226 8.89 -11.75 11.55
N LYS A 227 8.31 -10.70 10.95
CA LYS A 227 7.35 -9.77 11.58
C LYS A 227 6.41 -9.19 10.53
N ALA A 228 5.25 -8.70 10.99
CA ALA A 228 4.23 -8.12 10.12
C ALA A 228 3.65 -6.84 10.73
N ILE A 229 3.31 -5.85 9.88
CA ILE A 229 2.54 -4.67 10.28
C ILE A 229 1.37 -4.53 9.31
N ILE A 230 0.17 -4.50 9.83
CA ILE A 230 -1.10 -4.34 9.12
C ILE A 230 -1.62 -2.95 9.44
N GLN A 231 -1.60 -2.04 8.46
CA GLN A 231 -2.07 -0.66 8.58
C GLN A 231 -3.39 -0.52 7.82
N SER A 232 -4.48 -0.14 8.49
CA SER A 232 -5.79 0.15 7.88
C SER A 232 -6.28 -0.92 6.88
N GLY A 233 -5.93 -2.19 7.12
CA GLY A 233 -6.27 -3.33 6.26
C GLY A 233 -6.57 -4.58 7.08
N PRO A 234 -7.55 -4.54 8.03
CA PRO A 234 -7.84 -5.69 8.88
C PRO A 234 -8.30 -6.89 8.04
N CYS A 235 -7.86 -8.08 8.42
CA CYS A 235 -8.07 -9.29 7.62
C CYS A 235 -9.55 -9.62 7.36
N GLY A 236 -10.44 -9.19 8.24
CA GLY A 236 -11.88 -9.37 8.13
C GLY A 236 -12.66 -8.18 7.57
N LEU A 237 -11.99 -7.24 6.89
CA LEU A 237 -12.65 -6.07 6.31
C LEU A 237 -13.84 -6.46 5.44
N THR A 238 -14.99 -5.85 5.73
CA THR A 238 -16.19 -5.92 4.90
C THR A 238 -16.71 -4.52 4.64
N LEU A 239 -17.21 -4.27 3.45
CA LEU A 239 -17.79 -2.98 3.05
C LEU A 239 -19.27 -3.15 2.69
N PRO A 240 -20.11 -2.11 2.85
CA PRO A 240 -21.49 -2.18 2.44
C PRO A 240 -21.60 -2.40 0.93
N SER A 241 -22.55 -3.22 0.53
CA SER A 241 -22.93 -3.37 -0.88
C SER A 241 -23.69 -2.13 -1.33
N PHE A 242 -23.27 -1.52 -2.43
CA PHE A 242 -24.02 -0.42 -3.05
C PHE A 242 -25.07 -0.90 -4.06
N THR A 243 -25.22 -2.22 -4.23
CA THR A 243 -26.19 -2.83 -5.15
C THR A 243 -27.25 -3.67 -4.43
N THR A 244 -26.97 -4.12 -3.22
CA THR A 244 -27.86 -4.98 -2.43
C THR A 244 -28.04 -4.39 -1.03
N PRO A 245 -29.24 -3.93 -0.67
CA PRO A 245 -29.51 -3.37 0.67
C PRO A 245 -29.22 -4.37 1.79
N GLY A 246 -28.61 -3.90 2.88
CA GLY A 246 -28.33 -4.68 4.08
C GLY A 246 -27.22 -5.72 3.93
N GLU A 247 -26.52 -5.76 2.78
CA GLU A 247 -25.44 -6.69 2.54
C GLU A 247 -24.07 -6.03 2.76
N PHE A 248 -23.16 -6.74 3.42
CA PHE A 248 -21.75 -6.38 3.53
C PHE A 248 -20.89 -7.44 2.85
N THR A 249 -20.03 -6.99 1.95
CA THR A 249 -19.18 -7.87 1.14
C THR A 249 -17.76 -7.85 1.67
N GLY A 250 -17.16 -9.02 1.88
CA GLY A 250 -15.75 -9.18 2.22
C GLY A 250 -14.84 -8.89 1.03
N VAL A 251 -13.61 -8.52 1.34
CA VAL A 251 -12.58 -8.23 0.32
C VAL A 251 -12.01 -9.49 -0.34
N TRP A 252 -12.19 -10.65 0.27
CA TRP A 252 -11.71 -11.94 -0.25
C TRP A 252 -12.77 -12.62 -1.10
N ARG A 253 -12.37 -13.16 -2.23
CA ARG A 253 -13.26 -13.95 -3.11
C ARG A 253 -12.81 -15.41 -3.19
N SER A 254 -13.75 -16.31 -3.38
CA SER A 254 -13.37 -17.68 -3.76
C SER A 254 -12.77 -17.68 -5.18
N ARG A 255 -11.87 -18.62 -5.45
CA ARG A 255 -11.36 -18.83 -6.80
C ARG A 255 -12.49 -19.05 -7.80
N ALA A 256 -13.52 -19.81 -7.42
CA ALA A 256 -14.65 -20.13 -8.27
C ALA A 256 -15.45 -18.88 -8.67
N ASP A 257 -15.69 -17.94 -7.73
CA ASP A 257 -16.40 -16.69 -8.02
C ASP A 257 -15.58 -15.78 -8.95
N THR A 258 -14.26 -15.73 -8.76
CA THR A 258 -13.37 -14.94 -9.60
C THR A 258 -13.25 -15.54 -11.01
N GLU A 259 -13.21 -16.86 -11.15
CA GLU A 259 -13.23 -17.55 -12.45
C GLU A 259 -14.56 -17.34 -13.18
N LYS A 260 -15.68 -17.38 -12.44
CA LYS A 260 -17.00 -17.06 -12.97
C LYS A 260 -17.06 -15.63 -13.50
N ALA A 261 -16.55 -14.66 -12.74
CA ALA A 261 -16.50 -13.24 -13.14
C ALA A 261 -15.66 -13.02 -14.39
N GLY A 262 -14.58 -13.79 -14.59
CA GLY A 262 -13.71 -13.66 -15.76
C GLY A 262 -14.17 -14.42 -17.00
N THR A 263 -15.15 -15.34 -16.87
CA THR A 263 -15.69 -16.10 -18.01
C THR A 263 -16.50 -15.17 -18.92
N GLY A 264 -16.15 -15.16 -20.21
CA GLY A 264 -16.81 -14.31 -21.21
C GLY A 264 -16.40 -12.83 -21.17
N THR A 265 -15.46 -12.46 -20.29
CA THR A 265 -14.93 -11.09 -20.20
C THR A 265 -14.35 -10.68 -21.56
N LEU A 266 -14.66 -9.46 -21.99
CA LEU A 266 -14.22 -8.87 -23.26
C LEU A 266 -14.56 -9.71 -24.51
N GLY A 267 -15.61 -10.53 -24.46
CA GLY A 267 -16.07 -11.34 -25.58
C GLY A 267 -15.10 -12.45 -26.01
N CYS A 268 -14.11 -12.80 -25.16
CA CYS A 268 -13.13 -13.85 -25.44
C CYS A 268 -13.63 -15.21 -24.95
N ALA A 269 -13.55 -16.21 -25.82
CA ALA A 269 -13.89 -17.59 -25.47
C ALA A 269 -12.72 -18.35 -24.81
N ASP A 270 -11.48 -17.88 -24.97
CA ASP A 270 -10.28 -18.56 -24.48
C ASP A 270 -9.18 -17.60 -24.02
N LEU A 271 -8.17 -18.14 -23.37
CA LEU A 271 -7.02 -17.39 -22.86
C LEU A 271 -6.11 -16.81 -23.96
N ALA A 272 -6.08 -17.41 -25.14
CA ALA A 272 -5.25 -16.90 -26.24
C ALA A 272 -5.83 -15.58 -26.72
N CYS A 273 -7.15 -15.51 -26.92
CA CYS A 273 -7.87 -14.27 -27.21
C CYS A 273 -7.62 -13.20 -26.13
N LEU A 274 -7.80 -13.56 -24.84
CA LEU A 274 -7.59 -12.62 -23.73
C LEU A 274 -6.15 -12.11 -23.66
N ARG A 275 -5.15 -12.99 -23.85
CA ARG A 275 -3.74 -12.57 -23.82
C ARG A 275 -3.35 -11.70 -25.02
N ALA A 276 -4.06 -11.78 -26.12
CA ALA A 276 -3.84 -10.93 -27.29
C ALA A 276 -4.45 -9.52 -27.15
N LYS A 277 -5.33 -9.29 -26.16
CA LYS A 277 -5.96 -7.99 -25.95
C LYS A 277 -4.94 -6.91 -25.60
N PRO A 278 -5.06 -5.70 -26.19
CA PRO A 278 -4.29 -4.54 -25.76
C PRO A 278 -4.52 -4.22 -24.27
N VAL A 279 -3.51 -3.63 -23.62
CA VAL A 279 -3.60 -3.23 -22.22
C VAL A 279 -4.76 -2.28 -21.98
N ALA A 280 -4.94 -1.25 -22.85
CA ALA A 280 -6.03 -0.30 -22.74
C ALA A 280 -7.42 -0.97 -22.74
N GLU A 281 -7.62 -2.04 -23.53
CA GLU A 281 -8.87 -2.79 -23.56
C GLU A 281 -9.08 -3.59 -22.27
N LEU A 282 -8.03 -4.19 -21.73
CA LEU A 282 -8.08 -4.89 -20.43
C LEU A 282 -8.37 -3.93 -19.26
N LEU A 283 -7.85 -2.72 -19.33
CA LEU A 283 -8.10 -1.70 -18.30
C LEU A 283 -9.58 -1.30 -18.20
N THR A 284 -10.40 -1.52 -19.22
CA THR A 284 -11.86 -1.24 -19.15
C THR A 284 -12.60 -2.14 -18.15
N VAL A 285 -12.01 -3.27 -17.78
CA VAL A 285 -12.58 -4.21 -16.78
C VAL A 285 -11.72 -4.31 -15.52
N HIS A 286 -10.79 -3.39 -15.34
CA HIS A 286 -9.75 -3.43 -14.31
C HIS A 286 -10.33 -3.52 -12.89
N GLU A 287 -11.31 -2.67 -12.58
CA GLU A 287 -11.95 -2.56 -11.26
C GLU A 287 -12.77 -3.80 -10.87
N GLN A 288 -13.21 -4.60 -11.84
CA GLN A 288 -13.97 -5.83 -11.58
C GLN A 288 -13.12 -6.89 -10.85
N PHE A 289 -11.80 -6.75 -10.92
CA PHE A 289 -10.82 -7.69 -10.37
C PHE A 289 -9.99 -7.05 -9.25
N ALA A 290 -10.63 -6.30 -8.36
CA ALA A 290 -10.02 -5.62 -7.21
C ALA A 290 -9.90 -6.51 -5.96
N SER A 291 -10.17 -7.82 -6.06
CA SER A 291 -10.23 -8.72 -4.91
C SER A 291 -9.30 -9.93 -5.09
N PRO A 292 -8.36 -10.16 -4.16
CA PRO A 292 -7.57 -11.38 -4.16
C PRO A 292 -8.41 -12.63 -3.88
N SER A 293 -8.01 -13.76 -4.51
CA SER A 293 -8.76 -15.01 -4.34
C SER A 293 -8.05 -16.02 -3.44
N TYR A 294 -8.84 -16.61 -2.54
CA TYR A 294 -8.48 -17.85 -1.84
C TYR A 294 -8.88 -19.10 -2.66
N ASP A 295 -8.67 -20.31 -2.12
CA ASP A 295 -8.72 -21.60 -2.83
C ASP A 295 -7.72 -21.69 -3.98
N THR A 296 -6.59 -21.00 -3.84
CA THR A 296 -5.49 -21.01 -4.80
C THR A 296 -4.24 -21.62 -4.15
N ALA A 297 -3.26 -22.00 -4.97
CA ALA A 297 -1.99 -22.48 -4.46
C ALA A 297 -1.18 -21.39 -3.69
N VAL A 298 -1.46 -20.10 -3.97
CA VAL A 298 -0.86 -18.95 -3.28
C VAL A 298 -1.56 -18.68 -1.95
N LEU A 299 -2.88 -18.72 -1.96
CA LEU A 299 -3.73 -18.46 -0.79
C LEU A 299 -4.78 -19.59 -0.68
N PRO A 300 -4.46 -20.71 -0.04
CA PRO A 300 -5.33 -21.91 -0.03
C PRO A 300 -6.51 -21.81 0.93
N ILE A 301 -6.57 -20.77 1.76
CA ILE A 301 -7.64 -20.55 2.76
C ILE A 301 -7.98 -19.07 2.81
N ASP A 302 -9.24 -18.77 3.07
CA ASP A 302 -9.70 -17.42 3.39
C ASP A 302 -8.91 -16.86 4.60
N PRO A 303 -8.27 -15.68 4.49
CA PRO A 303 -7.52 -15.06 5.60
C PRO A 303 -8.35 -14.87 6.87
N VAL A 304 -9.66 -14.64 6.77
CA VAL A 304 -10.57 -14.57 7.94
C VAL A 304 -10.61 -15.91 8.68
N ILE A 305 -10.75 -17.00 7.94
CA ILE A 305 -10.73 -18.34 8.54
C ILE A 305 -9.32 -18.68 9.05
N ALA A 306 -8.28 -18.29 8.32
CA ALA A 306 -6.89 -18.54 8.72
C ALA A 306 -6.55 -17.89 10.06
N GLN A 307 -6.88 -16.59 10.26
CA GLN A 307 -6.63 -15.90 11.52
C GLN A 307 -7.42 -16.50 12.69
N ARG A 308 -8.72 -16.82 12.46
CA ARG A 308 -9.61 -17.39 13.46
C ARG A 308 -9.15 -18.77 13.93
N THR A 309 -8.62 -19.58 13.03
CA THR A 309 -8.20 -20.96 13.29
C THR A 309 -6.71 -21.14 13.57
N GLY A 310 -5.92 -20.05 13.57
CA GLY A 310 -4.46 -20.09 13.80
C GLY A 310 -3.65 -20.71 12.67
N ARG A 311 -4.22 -20.80 11.45
CA ARG A 311 -3.54 -21.26 10.23
C ARG A 311 -2.76 -20.13 9.57
N ILE A 312 -1.91 -19.50 10.36
CA ILE A 312 -1.12 -18.31 10.01
C ILE A 312 0.36 -18.52 10.38
N HIS A 313 1.23 -17.72 9.80
CA HIS A 313 2.61 -17.59 10.30
C HIS A 313 2.60 -16.84 11.63
N ARG A 314 3.07 -17.51 12.70
CA ARG A 314 3.06 -17.00 14.08
C ARG A 314 4.23 -16.06 14.31
N VAL A 315 4.18 -14.88 13.70
CA VAL A 315 5.19 -13.83 13.86
C VAL A 315 4.62 -12.66 14.66
N PRO A 316 5.43 -11.90 15.40
CA PRO A 316 4.97 -10.67 16.03
C PRO A 316 4.30 -9.76 15.00
N THR A 317 3.12 -9.25 15.34
CA THR A 317 2.29 -8.45 14.41
C THR A 317 1.86 -7.14 15.09
N LEU A 318 1.97 -6.04 14.36
CA LEU A 318 1.41 -4.74 14.71
C LEU A 318 0.18 -4.49 13.83
N VAL A 319 -0.96 -4.13 14.43
CA VAL A 319 -2.22 -3.91 13.71
C VAL A 319 -2.81 -2.57 14.14
N GLY A 320 -3.13 -1.72 13.20
CA GLY A 320 -3.78 -0.44 13.50
C GLY A 320 -4.65 0.08 12.37
N SER A 321 -5.31 1.19 12.68
CA SER A 321 -6.18 1.94 11.78
C SER A 321 -6.00 3.43 12.00
N THR A 322 -6.55 4.23 11.09
CA THR A 322 -6.82 5.64 11.36
C THR A 322 -8.15 5.78 12.09
N HIS A 323 -8.35 6.92 12.77
CA HIS A 323 -9.55 7.18 13.57
C HIS A 323 -10.78 7.42 12.68
N ASP A 324 -10.62 8.05 11.52
CA ASP A 324 -11.72 8.50 10.65
C ASP A 324 -11.65 7.87 9.25
N GLU A 325 -11.42 6.55 9.17
CA GLU A 325 -11.15 5.78 7.94
C GLU A 325 -12.08 6.12 6.77
N MET A 326 -13.41 6.15 7.04
CA MET A 326 -14.42 6.31 5.99
C MET A 326 -14.60 7.74 5.50
N THR A 327 -14.07 8.73 6.18
CA THR A 327 -14.16 10.12 5.73
C THR A 327 -13.49 10.33 4.37
N LEU A 328 -12.42 9.56 4.07
CA LEU A 328 -11.84 9.56 2.73
C LEU A 328 -12.81 9.05 1.67
N PHE A 329 -13.58 8.03 1.96
CA PHE A 329 -14.42 7.34 0.96
C PHE A 329 -15.84 7.93 0.87
N ALA A 330 -16.33 8.52 1.94
CA ALA A 330 -17.69 9.05 2.00
C ALA A 330 -18.03 10.01 0.84
N PRO A 331 -17.20 11.02 0.49
CA PRO A 331 -17.52 11.89 -0.64
C PRO A 331 -17.42 11.22 -2.02
N LEU A 332 -16.79 10.05 -2.12
CA LEU A 332 -16.78 9.25 -3.35
C LEU A 332 -18.06 8.46 -3.50
N PHE A 333 -18.62 7.94 -2.40
CA PHE A 333 -19.87 7.18 -2.40
C PHE A 333 -21.10 8.08 -2.38
N TRP A 334 -21.01 9.19 -1.67
CA TRP A 334 -22.03 10.23 -1.55
C TRP A 334 -21.46 11.59 -1.96
N PRO A 335 -21.43 11.91 -3.27
CA PRO A 335 -20.80 13.13 -3.75
C PRO A 335 -21.58 14.41 -3.39
N GLN A 336 -22.82 14.28 -2.93
CA GLN A 336 -23.65 15.39 -2.46
C GLN A 336 -23.92 15.27 -0.96
N PRO A 337 -24.06 16.38 -0.22
CA PRO A 337 -24.48 16.37 1.18
C PRO A 337 -25.77 15.57 1.38
N ILE A 338 -25.87 14.85 2.49
CA ILE A 338 -27.04 14.10 2.90
C ILE A 338 -27.74 14.88 4.01
N PRO A 339 -28.94 15.43 3.80
CA PRO A 339 -29.66 16.10 4.86
C PRO A 339 -30.05 15.14 6.00
N GLU A 340 -30.10 15.63 7.23
CA GLU A 340 -30.48 14.84 8.41
C GLU A 340 -31.78 14.02 8.19
N SER A 341 -32.76 14.59 7.49
CA SER A 341 -34.04 13.90 7.17
C SER A 341 -33.86 12.65 6.30
N ALA A 342 -32.77 12.50 5.55
CA ALA A 342 -32.47 11.33 4.71
C ALA A 342 -31.52 10.34 5.39
N TYR A 343 -30.98 10.66 6.58
CA TYR A 343 -30.04 9.79 7.30
C TYR A 343 -30.61 8.39 7.58
N GLY A 344 -31.86 8.34 8.09
CA GLY A 344 -32.53 7.08 8.37
C GLY A 344 -32.69 6.18 7.14
N ASP A 345 -32.99 6.76 5.97
CA ASP A 345 -33.11 6.03 4.71
C ASP A 345 -31.76 5.47 4.25
N GLN A 346 -30.66 6.22 4.45
CA GLN A 346 -29.31 5.73 4.16
C GLN A 346 -28.92 4.57 5.07
N LEU A 347 -29.21 4.66 6.37
CA LEU A 347 -28.97 3.55 7.29
C LEU A 347 -29.84 2.33 6.95
N ALA A 348 -31.11 2.54 6.55
CA ALA A 348 -31.97 1.45 6.11
C ALA A 348 -31.42 0.73 4.88
N TRP A 349 -30.83 1.47 3.93
CA TRP A 349 -30.15 0.88 2.80
C TRP A 349 -28.89 0.11 3.22
N ILE A 350 -28.05 0.68 4.10
CA ILE A 350 -26.77 0.09 4.48
C ILE A 350 -26.94 -1.11 5.41
N PHE A 351 -27.84 -1.02 6.40
CA PHE A 351 -27.95 -1.97 7.52
C PHE A 351 -29.21 -2.81 7.51
N GLY A 352 -30.18 -2.53 6.62
CA GLY A 352 -31.42 -3.30 6.55
C GLY A 352 -32.19 -3.32 7.88
N ALA A 353 -32.35 -4.51 8.46
CA ALA A 353 -33.11 -4.69 9.71
C ALA A 353 -32.46 -4.01 10.93
N ASP A 354 -31.15 -3.84 10.94
CA ASP A 354 -30.39 -3.29 12.08
C ASP A 354 -30.34 -1.74 12.07
N ALA A 355 -30.89 -1.10 11.02
CA ALA A 355 -30.81 0.35 10.82
C ALA A 355 -31.35 1.16 12.01
N GLY A 356 -32.43 0.69 12.66
CA GLY A 356 -33.03 1.36 13.81
C GLY A 356 -32.11 1.37 15.04
N GLU A 357 -31.42 0.27 15.31
CA GLU A 357 -30.45 0.17 16.40
C GLU A 357 -29.22 1.02 16.12
N VAL A 358 -28.73 1.04 14.88
CA VAL A 358 -27.61 1.88 14.44
C VAL A 358 -27.98 3.36 14.57
N ALA A 359 -29.15 3.79 14.08
CA ALA A 359 -29.62 5.17 14.21
C ALA A 359 -29.72 5.64 15.67
N ALA A 360 -30.19 4.77 16.57
CA ALA A 360 -30.27 5.06 18.00
C ALA A 360 -28.89 5.19 18.65
N ARG A 361 -27.91 4.46 18.15
CA ARG A 361 -26.51 4.48 18.66
C ARG A 361 -25.72 5.66 18.11
N TYR A 362 -25.98 6.06 16.87
CA TYR A 362 -25.31 7.13 16.15
C TYR A 362 -26.34 8.20 15.70
N PRO A 363 -26.85 9.01 16.64
CA PRO A 363 -27.85 10.02 16.30
C PRO A 363 -27.20 11.20 15.59
N VAL A 364 -27.82 11.66 14.50
CA VAL A 364 -27.51 12.97 13.90
C VAL A 364 -28.23 14.04 14.69
N ASN A 365 -27.52 15.06 15.14
CA ASN A 365 -28.05 16.15 15.94
C ASN A 365 -27.77 17.51 15.27
N GLY A 366 -28.69 17.94 14.39
CA GLY A 366 -28.64 19.28 13.78
C GLY A 366 -27.47 19.49 12.82
N ASN A 367 -26.96 18.45 12.22
CA ASN A 367 -25.92 18.51 11.18
C ASN A 367 -26.59 18.62 9.81
N ASP A 368 -26.22 19.62 9.02
CA ASP A 368 -26.75 19.80 7.66
C ASP A 368 -26.23 18.74 6.66
N ASP A 369 -25.22 17.97 7.06
CA ASP A 369 -24.60 16.93 6.23
C ASP A 369 -24.34 15.64 7.04
N ALA A 370 -25.24 14.69 6.96
CA ALA A 370 -25.17 13.42 7.69
C ALA A 370 -24.09 12.45 7.14
N ARG A 371 -23.32 12.83 6.10
CA ARG A 371 -22.21 12.00 5.60
C ARG A 371 -21.15 11.76 6.66
N ASP A 372 -20.93 12.73 7.56
CA ASP A 372 -19.97 12.61 8.68
C ASP A 372 -20.35 11.43 9.59
N GLU A 373 -21.62 11.37 10.01
CA GLU A 373 -22.06 10.31 10.90
C GLU A 373 -22.09 8.95 10.17
N ILE A 374 -22.47 8.91 8.88
CA ILE A 374 -22.38 7.69 8.06
C ILE A 374 -20.93 7.22 7.96
N ALA A 375 -19.99 8.14 7.75
CA ALA A 375 -18.56 7.82 7.72
C ALA A 375 -18.07 7.25 9.06
N ARG A 376 -18.47 7.87 10.19
CA ARG A 376 -18.17 7.38 11.54
C ARG A 376 -18.72 5.98 11.77
N VAL A 377 -20.00 5.75 11.49
CA VAL A 377 -20.64 4.44 11.60
C VAL A 377 -19.89 3.36 10.83
N LEU A 378 -19.50 3.65 9.58
CA LEU A 378 -18.79 2.71 8.74
C LEU A 378 -17.31 2.56 9.13
N THR A 379 -16.66 3.61 9.66
CA THR A 379 -15.34 3.51 10.26
C THR A 379 -15.37 2.50 11.41
N ASP A 380 -16.27 2.69 12.35
CA ASP A 380 -16.35 1.85 13.54
C ASP A 380 -16.62 0.38 13.17
N ARG A 381 -17.63 0.15 12.34
CA ARG A 381 -18.01 -1.21 11.94
C ARG A 381 -16.95 -1.91 11.11
N SER A 382 -16.50 -1.27 10.03
CA SER A 382 -15.73 -1.95 8.98
C SER A 382 -14.23 -1.96 9.26
N TRP A 383 -13.67 -0.90 9.83
CA TRP A 383 -12.23 -0.80 10.08
C TRP A 383 -11.84 -0.96 11.54
N ALA A 384 -12.33 -0.10 12.43
CA ALA A 384 -11.87 -0.06 13.82
C ALA A 384 -12.20 -1.36 14.56
N CYS A 385 -13.47 -1.76 14.63
CA CYS A 385 -13.86 -2.97 15.36
C CYS A 385 -13.40 -4.25 14.65
N THR A 386 -13.25 -4.22 13.32
CA THR A 386 -12.63 -5.33 12.58
C THR A 386 -11.13 -5.41 12.85
N SER A 387 -10.42 -4.26 13.02
CA SER A 387 -9.02 -4.24 13.47
C SER A 387 -8.88 -4.78 14.89
N GLN A 388 -9.80 -4.44 15.79
CA GLN A 388 -9.86 -5.03 17.14
C GLN A 388 -10.04 -6.56 17.08
N THR A 389 -10.97 -7.05 16.25
CA THR A 389 -11.20 -8.49 16.05
C THR A 389 -9.94 -9.17 15.50
N THR A 390 -9.29 -8.55 14.49
CA THR A 390 -8.04 -9.05 13.92
C THR A 390 -6.94 -9.16 15.00
N ARG A 391 -6.78 -8.11 15.84
CA ARG A 391 -5.83 -8.16 16.98
C ARG A 391 -6.16 -9.29 17.95
N ALA A 392 -7.42 -9.43 18.32
CA ALA A 392 -7.86 -10.45 19.28
C ALA A 392 -7.65 -11.88 18.76
N GLU A 393 -8.01 -12.13 17.49
CA GLU A 393 -7.88 -13.45 16.87
C GLU A 393 -6.40 -13.84 16.66
N LEU A 394 -5.59 -12.95 16.09
CA LEU A 394 -4.14 -13.16 15.93
C LEU A 394 -3.45 -13.29 17.29
N GLY A 395 -3.88 -12.51 18.29
CA GLY A 395 -3.32 -12.50 19.64
C GLY A 395 -3.44 -13.83 20.39
N ARG A 396 -4.32 -14.73 19.96
CA ARG A 396 -4.40 -16.11 20.48
C ARG A 396 -3.19 -16.95 20.11
N TYR A 397 -2.44 -16.58 19.08
CA TYR A 397 -1.39 -17.41 18.47
C TYR A 397 -0.03 -16.75 18.44
N THR A 398 0.03 -15.42 18.51
CA THR A 398 1.28 -14.65 18.46
C THR A 398 1.18 -13.37 19.27
N ARG A 399 2.32 -12.67 19.49
CA ARG A 399 2.30 -11.33 20.07
C ARG A 399 1.68 -10.35 19.08
N VAL A 400 0.69 -9.60 19.52
CA VAL A 400 0.06 -8.52 18.75
C VAL A 400 0.07 -7.24 19.56
N SER A 401 0.44 -6.13 18.92
CA SER A 401 0.33 -4.77 19.45
C SER A 401 -0.66 -3.98 18.59
N GLY A 402 -1.34 -2.99 19.17
CA GLY A 402 -2.31 -2.16 18.50
C GLY A 402 -1.89 -0.70 18.44
N TYR A 403 -2.28 0.03 17.40
CA TYR A 403 -2.21 1.48 17.35
C TYR A 403 -3.45 2.08 16.66
N GLU A 404 -3.65 3.36 16.89
CA GLU A 404 -4.61 4.20 16.20
C GLU A 404 -3.95 5.53 15.85
N PHE A 405 -4.00 5.93 14.59
CA PHE A 405 -3.60 7.27 14.18
C PHE A 405 -4.81 8.19 14.24
N ALA A 406 -4.71 9.27 15.02
CA ALA A 406 -5.84 10.15 15.36
C ALA A 406 -5.45 11.64 15.33
N ASP A 407 -4.70 12.06 14.29
CA ASP A 407 -4.42 13.48 14.04
C ASP A 407 -5.60 14.10 13.28
N PRO A 408 -6.40 14.98 13.89
CA PRO A 408 -7.57 15.54 13.23
C PRO A 408 -7.22 16.58 12.15
N ASP A 409 -6.01 17.14 12.19
CA ASP A 409 -5.58 18.23 11.31
C ASP A 409 -4.52 17.75 10.28
N VAL A 410 -4.49 16.46 9.97
CA VAL A 410 -3.50 15.91 9.03
C VAL A 410 -3.71 16.48 7.61
N PRO A 411 -2.66 16.92 6.89
CA PRO A 411 -2.80 17.43 5.53
C PRO A 411 -3.32 16.36 4.56
N MET A 412 -4.20 16.74 3.62
CA MET A 412 -4.69 15.86 2.56
C MET A 412 -3.57 15.46 1.62
N ILE A 413 -3.35 14.15 1.47
CA ILE A 413 -2.30 13.58 0.58
C ILE A 413 -2.81 13.24 -0.82
N PHE A 414 -4.11 13.30 -1.05
CA PHE A 414 -4.75 12.99 -2.33
C PHE A 414 -5.19 14.26 -3.04
N PRO A 415 -4.43 14.77 -4.04
CA PRO A 415 -4.78 16.00 -4.75
C PRO A 415 -6.13 15.89 -5.45
N GLY A 416 -6.96 16.95 -5.33
CA GLY A 416 -8.24 17.02 -6.03
C GLY A 416 -9.36 16.16 -5.43
N PHE A 417 -9.20 15.70 -4.21
CA PHE A 417 -10.29 14.98 -3.52
C PHE A 417 -11.52 15.89 -3.34
N PRO A 418 -12.76 15.34 -3.44
CA PRO A 418 -13.97 16.13 -3.30
C PRO A 418 -14.06 16.81 -1.92
N PRO A 419 -14.74 17.96 -1.80
CA PRO A 419 -14.95 18.58 -0.49
C PRO A 419 -15.76 17.67 0.46
N PHE A 420 -15.34 17.64 1.72
CA PHE A 420 -16.01 16.94 2.80
C PHE A 420 -15.95 17.83 4.06
N PRO A 421 -16.94 17.80 4.97
CA PRO A 421 -17.00 18.69 6.12
C PRO A 421 -15.76 18.63 6.99
N ASP A 422 -15.35 17.42 7.39
CA ASP A 422 -14.13 17.19 8.16
C ASP A 422 -13.56 15.81 7.75
N TYR A 423 -12.32 15.82 7.28
CA TYR A 423 -11.64 14.57 6.94
C TYR A 423 -11.03 13.89 8.16
N GLY A 424 -10.67 14.65 9.21
CA GLY A 424 -10.01 14.11 10.38
C GLY A 424 -8.79 13.26 10.03
N ALA A 425 -8.55 12.22 10.82
CA ALA A 425 -7.53 11.21 10.54
C ALA A 425 -8.05 10.19 9.50
N TYR A 426 -8.20 10.62 8.25
CA TYR A 426 -8.77 9.85 7.14
C TYR A 426 -7.88 8.66 6.76
N HIS A 427 -8.44 7.68 6.01
CA HIS A 427 -7.74 6.49 5.53
C HIS A 427 -6.43 6.81 4.81
N GLY A 428 -5.34 6.22 5.25
CA GLY A 428 -4.00 6.42 4.69
C GLY A 428 -3.28 7.69 5.15
N SER A 429 -3.89 8.51 6.01
CA SER A 429 -3.28 9.77 6.47
C SER A 429 -2.03 9.55 7.32
N GLU A 430 -1.90 8.42 8.02
CA GLU A 430 -0.72 8.05 8.80
C GLU A 430 0.53 7.80 7.94
N LEU A 431 0.37 7.61 6.63
CA LEU A 431 1.48 7.43 5.70
C LEU A 431 2.43 8.62 5.68
N LEU A 432 1.92 9.84 5.94
CA LEU A 432 2.74 11.05 6.13
C LEU A 432 3.72 10.96 7.29
N MET A 433 3.43 10.11 8.28
CA MET A 433 4.31 9.91 9.42
C MET A 433 5.51 9.00 9.10
N LEU A 434 5.42 8.21 8.02
CA LEU A 434 6.42 7.21 7.64
C LEU A 434 7.20 7.56 6.37
N PHE A 435 6.55 8.26 5.43
CA PHE A 435 7.08 8.54 4.09
C PHE A 435 7.06 10.04 3.80
N ASP A 436 8.03 10.51 3.03
CA ASP A 436 7.95 11.83 2.43
C ASP A 436 7.00 11.78 1.22
N LEU A 437 5.82 12.35 1.40
CA LEU A 437 4.79 12.46 0.36
C LEU A 437 4.67 13.91 -0.17
N GLY A 438 5.66 14.76 0.13
CA GLY A 438 5.70 16.14 -0.34
C GLY A 438 4.87 17.14 0.48
N GLN A 439 4.27 16.71 1.60
CA GLN A 439 3.51 17.59 2.49
C GLN A 439 4.38 18.17 3.61
N THR A 440 4.04 19.37 4.07
CA THR A 440 4.73 20.00 5.19
C THR A 440 4.02 19.68 6.50
N LEU A 441 4.72 19.01 7.42
CA LEU A 441 4.21 18.72 8.76
C LEU A 441 4.46 19.89 9.71
N THR A 442 3.49 20.21 10.57
CA THR A 442 3.65 21.10 11.71
C THR A 442 4.68 20.54 12.70
N PRO A 443 5.22 21.35 13.63
CA PRO A 443 6.13 20.84 14.66
C PRO A 443 5.53 19.73 15.53
N ALA A 444 4.23 19.78 15.83
CA ALA A 444 3.54 18.75 16.60
C ALA A 444 3.37 17.46 15.81
N GLN A 445 3.00 17.54 14.53
CA GLN A 445 2.94 16.41 13.62
C GLN A 445 4.32 15.78 13.38
N ARG A 446 5.38 16.60 13.32
CA ARG A 446 6.75 16.12 13.22
C ARG A 446 7.15 15.28 14.44
N GLN A 447 6.72 15.66 15.65
CA GLN A 447 6.93 14.84 16.84
C GLN A 447 6.22 13.48 16.76
N VAL A 448 5.00 13.44 16.21
CA VAL A 448 4.28 12.17 15.95
C VAL A 448 5.04 11.35 14.91
N SER A 449 5.49 11.95 13.81
CA SER A 449 6.28 11.29 12.78
C SER A 449 7.57 10.69 13.36
N ASP A 450 8.33 11.46 14.15
CA ASP A 450 9.56 10.97 14.78
C ASP A 450 9.30 9.80 15.72
N TYR A 451 8.19 9.85 16.48
CA TYR A 451 7.76 8.75 17.35
C TYR A 451 7.38 7.49 16.53
N VAL A 452 6.53 7.65 15.52
CA VAL A 452 6.09 6.55 14.65
C VAL A 452 7.29 5.89 13.96
N ILE A 453 8.18 6.69 13.36
CA ILE A 453 9.40 6.18 12.74
C ILE A 453 10.23 5.37 13.75
N ALA A 454 10.44 5.89 14.96
CA ALA A 454 11.24 5.22 15.98
C ALA A 454 10.63 3.88 16.41
N GLU A 455 9.31 3.84 16.62
CA GLU A 455 8.63 2.64 17.12
C GLU A 455 8.44 1.57 16.03
N TRP A 456 8.16 1.96 14.77
CA TRP A 456 8.19 1.01 13.63
C TRP A 456 9.58 0.40 13.46
N GLY A 457 10.63 1.21 13.58
CA GLY A 457 11.99 0.71 13.55
C GLY A 457 12.34 -0.18 14.75
N ARG A 458 11.86 0.16 15.94
CA ARG A 458 11.99 -0.69 17.13
C ARG A 458 11.28 -2.03 16.93
N PHE A 459 10.04 -1.99 16.43
CA PHE A 459 9.29 -3.19 16.10
C PHE A 459 10.01 -4.03 15.03
N ALA A 460 10.55 -3.41 13.98
CA ALA A 460 11.32 -4.10 12.96
C ALA A 460 12.59 -4.78 13.54
N ARG A 461 13.22 -4.21 14.55
CA ARG A 461 14.36 -4.83 15.24
C ARG A 461 13.94 -5.96 16.16
N THR A 462 12.91 -5.77 16.99
CA THR A 462 12.64 -6.58 18.18
C THR A 462 11.32 -7.36 18.14
N GLY A 463 10.36 -6.97 17.30
CA GLY A 463 8.98 -7.46 17.34
C GLY A 463 8.14 -6.84 18.47
N ASP A 464 8.60 -5.74 19.06
CA ASP A 464 7.95 -5.01 20.14
C ASP A 464 8.06 -3.51 19.86
N PRO A 465 6.95 -2.77 19.66
CA PRO A 465 6.97 -1.33 19.39
C PRO A 465 7.30 -0.49 20.63
N GLY A 466 7.30 -1.09 21.82
CA GLY A 466 7.78 -0.44 23.06
C GLY A 466 6.72 0.15 23.97
N TRP A 467 5.50 0.31 23.51
CA TRP A 467 4.41 0.76 24.38
C TRP A 467 3.75 -0.40 25.13
N ARG A 468 2.98 -0.03 26.19
CA ARG A 468 2.30 -0.98 27.08
C ARG A 468 0.79 -1.01 26.86
N ALA A 469 0.23 0.04 26.29
CA ALA A 469 -1.20 0.13 26.01
C ALA A 469 -1.62 -0.97 25.02
N PRO A 470 -2.83 -1.54 25.15
CA PRO A 470 -3.39 -2.46 24.16
C PRO A 470 -3.50 -1.82 22.79
N VAL A 471 -3.87 -0.53 22.74
CA VAL A 471 -3.87 0.34 21.57
C VAL A 471 -3.18 1.64 21.92
N GLN A 472 -2.21 2.03 21.11
CA GLN A 472 -1.46 3.28 21.24
C GLN A 472 -2.07 4.34 20.33
N SER A 473 -2.58 5.43 20.91
CA SER A 473 -2.96 6.62 20.15
C SER A 473 -1.73 7.35 19.63
N LEU A 474 -1.80 7.78 18.39
CA LEU A 474 -0.77 8.51 17.65
C LEU A 474 -1.37 9.84 17.17
N ALA A 475 -1.49 10.78 18.07
CA ALA A 475 -2.04 12.11 17.79
C ALA A 475 -1.13 13.23 18.34
N PRO A 476 -1.08 14.40 17.69
CA PRO A 476 -0.35 15.56 18.22
C PRO A 476 -0.79 15.90 19.65
N GLY A 477 0.16 15.94 20.59
CA GLY A 477 -0.12 16.23 22.00
C GLY A 477 -0.81 15.12 22.80
N ALA A 478 -1.16 13.99 22.17
CA ALA A 478 -1.91 12.87 22.78
C ALA A 478 -1.34 11.49 22.40
N ILE A 479 -0.02 11.35 22.37
CA ILE A 479 0.64 10.04 22.22
C ILE A 479 0.50 9.27 23.54
N GLY A 480 -0.28 8.17 23.53
CA GLY A 480 -0.55 7.39 24.75
C GLY A 480 -1.55 6.27 24.54
N GLY A 481 -1.97 5.62 25.61
CA GLY A 481 -3.04 4.62 25.52
C GLY A 481 -4.39 5.26 25.24
N THR A 482 -5.24 4.58 24.45
CA THR A 482 -6.64 5.00 24.20
C THR A 482 -7.60 3.89 24.56
N ASP A 483 -8.83 4.27 24.91
CA ASP A 483 -9.95 3.33 25.11
C ASP A 483 -10.67 3.08 23.77
N PHE A 484 -9.90 2.55 22.82
CA PHE A 484 -10.29 2.30 21.44
C PHE A 484 -11.65 1.59 21.30
N ALA A 485 -11.91 0.58 22.14
CA ALA A 485 -13.14 -0.21 22.04
C ALA A 485 -14.39 0.59 22.44
N LEU A 486 -14.24 1.51 23.41
CA LEU A 486 -15.33 2.39 23.83
C LEU A 486 -15.56 3.49 22.80
N ASP A 487 -14.50 4.11 22.31
CA ASP A 487 -14.55 5.19 21.33
C ASP A 487 -15.27 4.75 20.04
N HIS A 488 -14.87 3.61 19.49
CA HIS A 488 -15.47 3.02 18.28
C HIS A 488 -16.67 2.13 18.52
N GLN A 489 -17.30 2.15 19.71
CA GLN A 489 -18.51 1.40 20.02
C GLN A 489 -18.38 -0.12 19.71
N CYS A 490 -17.20 -0.71 19.85
CA CYS A 490 -16.97 -2.11 19.42
C CYS A 490 -17.78 -3.15 20.22
N GLY A 491 -18.21 -2.81 21.44
CA GLY A 491 -19.17 -3.61 22.20
C GLY A 491 -20.53 -3.72 21.51
N PHE A 492 -21.04 -2.61 20.97
CA PHE A 492 -22.29 -2.57 20.18
C PHE A 492 -22.13 -3.39 18.89
N TRP A 493 -21.07 -3.14 18.11
CA TRP A 493 -20.84 -3.85 16.86
C TRP A 493 -20.69 -5.36 17.02
N SER A 494 -20.05 -5.82 18.11
CA SER A 494 -19.95 -7.26 18.40
C SER A 494 -21.26 -7.93 18.77
N SER A 495 -22.32 -7.17 19.08
CA SER A 495 -23.64 -7.72 19.41
C SER A 495 -24.54 -7.91 18.20
N ILE A 496 -24.26 -7.22 17.07
CA ILE A 496 -25.07 -7.27 15.86
C ILE A 496 -24.32 -7.82 14.63
N LEU A 497 -23.03 -8.18 14.78
CA LEU A 497 -22.22 -8.88 13.78
C LEU A 497 -22.11 -10.37 14.12
#